data_0f397eb39033cf47da05e008da2f44c7
#
_entry.id   0f397eb39033cf47da05e008da2f44c7
#
_cell.length_a   1.000
_cell.length_b   1.000
_cell.length_c   1.000
_cell.angle_alpha   90.00
_cell.angle_beta   90.00
_cell.angle_gamma   90.00
#
_symmetry.space_group_name_H-M   'P 1'
#
loop_
_entity.id
_entity.type
_entity.pdbx_description
1 polymer ?
#
loop_
_entity_poly.entity_id
_entity_poly.type
_entity_poly.pdbx_seq_one_letter_code
_entity_poly.pdbx_strand_id
1 'polypeptide(L)'
;AVLLLWLQGEGRRRRRAGSFGNPALMPNVLTARPSWRRLLPAAFYLLAATVLMVALARPEATAQVPRDRATIMLVMDASRSMLNQDVQPTRLAAAQRAATAFLDRLPDRFQVGLITFAGAARVDSLPTTDRAVIEDALAATQTRTGTAVGDAIVRALQASRPRDAVNDQRPPTSVLLLTDGESRSGVPPLLAAEQARREQVPVFTVAVASQSQEELRRVAELTGGESFTAPTSDQLAAVYRDLGTRLTYVEEKRELTSLFMGGSALLVLLGAAASIAWFRRIP
;
A
#
# COMPACT_ATOMS: atom_id res chain seq x y z
N ALA A 1 -29.48 8.98 27.67
CA ALA A 1 -29.73 9.21 29.12
C ALA A 1 -29.69 10.70 29.43
N VAL A 2 -28.60 11.44 29.13
CA VAL A 2 -28.42 12.87 29.49
C VAL A 2 -29.49 13.79 28.86
N LEU A 3 -29.83 13.57 27.59
CA LEU A 3 -30.82 14.34 26.85
C LEU A 3 -32.26 14.16 27.44
N LEU A 4 -32.55 12.91 27.82
CA LEU A 4 -33.85 12.58 28.48
C LEU A 4 -33.98 13.22 29.87
N LEU A 5 -32.90 13.21 30.66
CA LEU A 5 -32.84 13.87 31.97
C LEU A 5 -33.00 15.40 31.85
N TRP A 6 -32.38 15.98 30.82
CA TRP A 6 -32.47 17.41 30.53
C TRP A 6 -33.87 17.80 30.08
N LEU A 7 -34.50 17.04 29.16
CA LEU A 7 -35.89 17.25 28.72
C LEU A 7 -36.88 17.09 29.86
N GLN A 8 -36.68 16.12 30.76
CA GLN A 8 -37.51 15.95 31.96
C GLN A 8 -37.32 17.10 32.96
N GLY A 9 -36.10 17.62 33.08
CA GLY A 9 -35.79 18.79 33.91
C GLY A 9 -36.49 20.07 33.41
N GLU A 10 -36.52 20.29 32.09
CA GLU A 10 -37.17 21.42 31.44
C GLU A 10 -38.70 21.35 31.64
N GLY A 11 -39.30 20.17 31.50
CA GLY A 11 -40.74 19.96 31.73
C GLY A 11 -41.15 20.23 33.21
N ARG A 12 -40.28 19.84 34.16
CA ARG A 12 -40.51 20.13 35.61
C ARG A 12 -40.34 21.60 35.96
N ARG A 13 -39.40 22.32 35.33
CA ARG A 13 -39.22 23.76 35.48
C ARG A 13 -40.46 24.55 34.97
N ARG A 14 -41.02 24.17 33.82
CA ARG A 14 -42.21 24.80 33.25
C ARG A 14 -43.45 24.59 34.15
N ARG A 15 -43.62 23.42 34.76
CA ARG A 15 -44.72 23.13 35.71
C ARG A 15 -44.57 23.91 37.00
N ARG A 16 -43.38 24.12 37.53
CA ARG A 16 -43.14 24.90 38.75
C ARG A 16 -43.30 26.42 38.55
N ALA A 17 -42.96 26.93 37.35
CA ALA A 17 -43.15 28.35 37.03
C ALA A 17 -44.65 28.75 36.97
N GLY A 18 -45.52 27.80 36.61
CA GLY A 18 -46.96 28.03 36.55
C GLY A 18 -47.67 28.11 37.92
N SER A 19 -47.03 27.66 39.02
CA SER A 19 -47.67 27.61 40.35
C SER A 19 -47.42 28.81 41.25
N PHE A 20 -46.57 29.78 40.84
CA PHE A 20 -46.15 30.92 41.67
C PHE A 20 -46.38 32.28 41.04
N GLY A 21 -47.13 32.42 39.96
CA GLY A 21 -47.36 33.69 39.26
C GLY A 21 -48.80 34.13 39.23
N ASN A 22 -49.05 35.41 39.55
CA ASN A 22 -50.37 36.05 39.36
C ASN A 22 -50.67 36.11 37.83
N PRO A 23 -51.78 35.52 37.35
CA PRO A 23 -52.07 35.40 35.90
C PRO A 23 -52.19 36.76 35.18
N ALA A 24 -52.45 37.86 35.88
CA ALA A 24 -52.61 39.18 35.30
C ALA A 24 -51.30 39.87 34.87
N LEU A 25 -50.15 39.40 35.33
CA LEU A 25 -48.84 39.99 35.03
C LEU A 25 -47.98 39.15 33.99
N MET A 26 -48.53 38.07 33.50
CA MET A 26 -47.80 37.13 32.62
C MET A 26 -47.58 37.57 31.16
N PRO A 27 -48.38 38.45 30.50
CA PRO A 27 -48.22 38.73 29.09
C PRO A 27 -46.88 39.43 28.73
N ASN A 28 -46.25 40.16 29.65
CA ASN A 28 -45.12 41.01 29.36
C ASN A 28 -43.73 40.36 29.71
N VAL A 29 -43.70 39.19 30.34
CA VAL A 29 -42.44 38.56 30.80
C VAL A 29 -42.00 37.37 29.93
N LEU A 30 -42.92 36.82 29.14
CA LEU A 30 -42.62 35.68 28.28
C LEU A 30 -42.44 36.12 26.82
N THR A 31 -41.35 36.80 26.52
CA THR A 31 -40.86 36.81 25.14
C THR A 31 -40.51 35.36 24.74
N ALA A 32 -41.38 34.74 23.96
CA ALA A 32 -41.21 33.40 23.42
C ALA A 32 -39.99 33.38 22.50
N ARG A 33 -38.81 33.22 23.08
CA ARG A 33 -37.60 32.96 22.27
C ARG A 33 -37.75 31.57 21.65
N PRO A 34 -37.52 31.40 20.34
CA PRO A 34 -37.68 30.11 19.67
C PRO A 34 -36.81 29.06 20.38
N SER A 35 -37.44 27.99 20.84
CA SER A 35 -36.85 26.93 21.67
C SER A 35 -35.67 26.21 21.01
N TRP A 36 -35.61 26.23 19.66
CA TRP A 36 -34.53 25.60 18.90
C TRP A 36 -33.15 26.25 19.15
N ARG A 37 -33.09 27.56 19.45
CA ARG A 37 -31.82 28.25 19.76
C ARG A 37 -31.13 27.69 21.02
N ARG A 38 -31.92 27.16 21.96
CA ARG A 38 -31.37 26.53 23.17
C ARG A 38 -30.87 25.10 22.94
N LEU A 39 -31.38 24.43 21.91
CA LEU A 39 -30.99 23.07 21.56
C LEU A 39 -29.70 23.04 20.72
N LEU A 40 -29.38 24.10 20.00
CA LEU A 40 -28.28 24.14 19.05
C LEU A 40 -26.89 23.92 19.70
N PRO A 41 -26.52 24.60 20.82
CA PRO A 41 -25.28 24.30 21.50
C PRO A 41 -25.21 22.85 22.03
N ALA A 42 -26.31 22.35 22.60
CA ALA A 42 -26.39 20.97 23.08
C ALA A 42 -26.22 19.95 21.94
N ALA A 43 -26.79 20.24 20.76
CA ALA A 43 -26.63 19.40 19.57
C ALA A 43 -25.19 19.38 19.11
N PHE A 44 -24.44 20.50 19.11
CA PHE A 44 -23.02 20.55 18.77
C PHE A 44 -22.18 19.73 19.75
N TYR A 45 -22.42 19.83 21.05
CA TYR A 45 -21.68 19.02 22.02
C TYR A 45 -21.99 17.53 21.90
N LEU A 46 -23.23 17.16 21.62
CA LEU A 46 -23.61 15.77 21.43
C LEU A 46 -23.00 15.20 20.16
N LEU A 47 -22.99 15.97 19.07
CA LEU A 47 -22.32 15.60 17.83
C LEU A 47 -20.80 15.49 18.03
N ALA A 48 -20.18 16.43 18.74
CA ALA A 48 -18.76 16.37 19.09
C ALA A 48 -18.42 15.11 19.88
N ALA A 49 -19.25 14.76 20.89
CA ALA A 49 -19.07 13.53 21.66
C ALA A 49 -19.19 12.27 20.79
N THR A 50 -20.15 12.26 19.85
CA THR A 50 -20.30 11.13 18.89
C THR A 50 -19.10 11.01 17.99
N VAL A 51 -18.61 12.11 17.41
CA VAL A 51 -17.41 12.13 16.56
C VAL A 51 -16.18 11.71 17.34
N LEU A 52 -16.07 12.11 18.61
CA LEU A 52 -14.97 11.69 19.48
C LEU A 52 -15.02 10.19 19.79
N MET A 53 -16.21 9.62 19.99
CA MET A 53 -16.37 8.18 20.15
C MET A 53 -15.94 7.40 18.91
N VAL A 54 -16.26 7.93 17.70
CA VAL A 54 -15.78 7.36 16.44
C VAL A 54 -14.26 7.47 16.34
N ALA A 55 -13.67 8.60 16.75
CA ALA A 55 -12.22 8.78 16.78
C ALA A 55 -11.53 7.74 17.70
N LEU A 56 -12.16 7.44 18.84
CA LEU A 56 -11.63 6.44 19.80
C LEU A 56 -11.67 5.00 19.26
N ALA A 57 -12.59 4.72 18.32
CA ALA A 57 -12.65 3.43 17.61
C ALA A 57 -11.49 3.25 16.59
N ARG A 58 -10.61 4.27 16.42
CA ARG A 58 -9.45 4.28 15.49
C ARG A 58 -9.82 3.80 14.10
N PRO A 59 -10.70 4.51 13.39
CA PRO A 59 -11.06 4.13 12.03
C PRO A 59 -9.83 4.17 11.13
N GLU A 60 -9.54 3.05 10.47
CA GLU A 60 -8.47 2.90 9.50
C GLU A 60 -9.04 3.07 8.09
N ALA A 61 -8.35 3.82 7.25
CA ALA A 61 -8.62 3.85 5.82
C ALA A 61 -7.40 3.36 5.06
N THR A 62 -7.64 2.50 4.08
CA THR A 62 -6.61 2.03 3.17
C THR A 62 -6.30 3.13 2.16
N ALA A 63 -5.09 3.66 2.20
CA ALA A 63 -4.59 4.63 1.23
C ALA A 63 -3.45 4.01 0.44
N GLN A 64 -3.48 4.17 -0.89
CA GLN A 64 -2.33 3.83 -1.72
C GLN A 64 -1.27 4.93 -1.55
N VAL A 65 -0.20 4.60 -0.85
CA VAL A 65 0.92 5.52 -0.61
C VAL A 65 2.09 5.10 -1.50
N PRO A 66 2.70 6.02 -2.26
CA PRO A 66 3.90 5.69 -3.00
C PRO A 66 5.01 5.30 -2.03
N ARG A 67 5.71 4.20 -2.32
CA ARG A 67 6.89 3.80 -1.56
C ARG A 67 7.99 4.83 -1.72
N ASP A 68 8.59 5.26 -0.62
CA ASP A 68 9.69 6.21 -0.69
C ASP A 68 11.00 5.57 -1.16
N ARG A 69 11.22 4.30 -0.85
CA ARG A 69 12.38 3.52 -1.29
C ARG A 69 11.98 2.05 -1.43
N ALA A 70 12.45 1.41 -2.48
CA ALA A 70 12.32 -0.03 -2.65
C ALA A 70 13.54 -0.57 -3.43
N THR A 71 13.85 -1.84 -3.22
CA THR A 71 14.85 -2.57 -4.00
C THR A 71 14.14 -3.60 -4.86
N ILE A 72 14.40 -3.60 -6.15
CA ILE A 72 13.87 -4.57 -7.10
C ILE A 72 15.02 -5.38 -7.65
N MET A 73 14.99 -6.71 -7.47
CA MET A 73 15.94 -7.62 -8.06
C MET A 73 15.35 -8.20 -9.34
N LEU A 74 15.83 -7.72 -10.49
CA LEU A 74 15.51 -8.33 -11.77
C LEU A 74 16.32 -9.63 -11.91
N VAL A 75 15.63 -10.74 -12.09
CA VAL A 75 16.22 -12.07 -12.26
C VAL A 75 15.79 -12.59 -13.62
N MET A 76 16.72 -12.63 -14.55
CA MET A 76 16.47 -12.94 -15.96
C MET A 76 17.09 -14.26 -16.35
N ASP A 77 16.28 -15.11 -16.94
CA ASP A 77 16.75 -16.34 -17.56
C ASP A 77 17.62 -16.03 -18.80
N ALA A 78 18.81 -16.57 -18.80
CA ALA A 78 19.76 -16.51 -19.91
C ALA A 78 20.08 -17.91 -20.44
N SER A 79 19.16 -18.87 -20.30
CA SER A 79 19.28 -20.22 -20.85
C SER A 79 19.17 -20.21 -22.39
N ARG A 80 19.62 -21.28 -23.04
CA ARG A 80 19.56 -21.37 -24.51
C ARG A 80 18.15 -21.32 -25.08
N SER A 81 17.14 -21.76 -24.35
CA SER A 81 15.73 -21.68 -24.76
C SER A 81 15.27 -20.23 -24.98
N MET A 82 15.92 -19.26 -24.33
CA MET A 82 15.65 -17.83 -24.54
C MET A 82 16.04 -17.31 -25.93
N LEU A 83 16.73 -18.10 -26.75
CA LEU A 83 17.01 -17.80 -28.18
C LEU A 83 15.85 -18.15 -29.10
N ASN A 84 14.80 -18.83 -28.60
CA ASN A 84 13.63 -19.17 -29.41
C ASN A 84 12.95 -17.90 -29.92
N GLN A 85 12.41 -18.00 -31.16
CA GLN A 85 11.79 -16.89 -31.90
C GLN A 85 10.26 -16.93 -31.91
N ASP A 86 9.66 -17.72 -31.07
CA ASP A 86 8.20 -17.74 -30.85
C ASP A 86 7.71 -16.40 -30.26
N VAL A 87 8.61 -15.68 -29.54
CA VAL A 87 8.44 -14.29 -29.13
C VAL A 87 9.44 -13.44 -29.90
N GLN A 88 8.96 -12.51 -30.73
CA GLN A 88 9.81 -11.74 -31.64
C GLN A 88 10.63 -10.64 -30.95
N PRO A 89 11.90 -10.42 -31.28
CA PRO A 89 12.72 -11.19 -32.24
C PRO A 89 13.26 -12.51 -31.65
N THR A 90 13.48 -12.57 -30.34
CA THR A 90 13.76 -13.76 -29.52
C THR A 90 13.17 -13.50 -28.12
N ARG A 91 12.94 -14.56 -27.34
CA ARG A 91 12.49 -14.42 -25.95
C ARG A 91 13.41 -13.51 -25.14
N LEU A 92 14.73 -13.68 -25.27
CA LEU A 92 15.72 -12.85 -24.58
C LEU A 92 15.62 -11.37 -24.98
N ALA A 93 15.60 -11.09 -26.29
CA ALA A 93 15.50 -9.72 -26.76
C ALA A 93 14.16 -9.05 -26.39
N ALA A 94 13.07 -9.80 -26.35
CA ALA A 94 11.80 -9.32 -25.87
C ALA A 94 11.85 -9.01 -24.36
N ALA A 95 12.49 -9.90 -23.58
CA ALA A 95 12.70 -9.73 -22.14
C ALA A 95 13.56 -8.49 -21.82
N GLN A 96 14.66 -8.31 -22.53
CA GLN A 96 15.54 -7.13 -22.39
C GLN A 96 14.77 -5.84 -22.66
N ARG A 97 14.04 -5.75 -23.78
CA ARG A 97 13.23 -4.58 -24.11
C ARG A 97 12.14 -4.30 -23.06
N ALA A 98 11.46 -5.33 -22.58
CA ALA A 98 10.44 -5.19 -21.56
C ALA A 98 11.05 -4.73 -20.21
N ALA A 99 12.22 -5.25 -19.85
CA ALA A 99 12.96 -4.84 -18.65
C ALA A 99 13.40 -3.36 -18.74
N THR A 100 13.93 -2.91 -19.90
CA THR A 100 14.28 -1.49 -20.11
C THR A 100 13.05 -0.60 -19.99
N ALA A 101 11.96 -0.94 -20.65
CA ALA A 101 10.70 -0.19 -20.54
C ALA A 101 10.09 -0.18 -19.12
N PHE A 102 10.41 -1.17 -18.30
CA PHE A 102 10.07 -1.22 -16.89
C PHE A 102 10.94 -0.25 -16.08
N LEU A 103 12.26 -0.23 -16.33
CA LEU A 103 13.20 0.68 -15.67
C LEU A 103 12.79 2.15 -15.86
N ASP A 104 12.39 2.54 -17.08
CA ASP A 104 11.96 3.89 -17.44
C ASP A 104 10.73 4.37 -16.63
N ARG A 105 9.96 3.44 -16.08
CA ARG A 105 8.72 3.74 -15.33
C ARG A 105 8.90 3.75 -13.82
N LEU A 106 10.01 3.21 -13.35
CA LEU A 106 10.28 3.17 -11.92
C LEU A 106 10.73 4.55 -11.42
N PRO A 107 10.28 4.98 -10.24
CA PRO A 107 10.80 6.18 -9.61
C PRO A 107 12.33 6.12 -9.46
N ASP A 108 13.03 7.24 -9.67
CA ASP A 108 14.50 7.33 -9.64
C ASP A 108 15.11 6.87 -8.31
N ARG A 109 14.35 6.99 -7.23
CA ARG A 109 14.73 6.58 -5.87
C ARG A 109 14.73 5.07 -5.62
N PHE A 110 14.19 4.27 -6.56
CA PHE A 110 14.17 2.82 -6.45
C PHE A 110 15.52 2.25 -6.89
N GLN A 111 16.07 1.35 -6.07
CA GLN A 111 17.27 0.60 -6.43
C GLN A 111 16.88 -0.63 -7.24
N VAL A 112 17.61 -0.88 -8.32
CA VAL A 112 17.43 -2.08 -9.15
C VAL A 112 18.74 -2.83 -9.21
N GLY A 113 18.71 -4.13 -8.98
CA GLY A 113 19.81 -5.05 -9.22
C GLY A 113 19.47 -6.01 -10.36
N LEU A 114 20.48 -6.52 -11.06
CA LEU A 114 20.32 -7.49 -12.15
C LEU A 114 21.06 -8.77 -11.83
N ILE A 115 20.36 -9.88 -11.98
CA ILE A 115 20.90 -11.23 -11.94
C ILE A 115 20.50 -11.95 -13.21
N THR A 116 21.47 -12.55 -13.87
CA THR A 116 21.19 -13.50 -14.95
C THR A 116 21.50 -14.92 -14.47
N PHE A 117 20.70 -15.86 -14.90
CA PHE A 117 20.93 -17.26 -14.58
C PHE A 117 20.76 -18.17 -15.79
N ALA A 118 21.45 -19.27 -15.73
CA ALA A 118 21.32 -20.44 -16.58
C ALA A 118 21.63 -21.67 -15.72
N GLY A 119 22.66 -22.45 -15.97
CA GLY A 119 23.12 -23.52 -15.07
C GLY A 119 23.60 -23.03 -13.70
N ALA A 120 23.91 -21.74 -13.57
CA ALA A 120 24.27 -21.05 -12.32
C ALA A 120 23.80 -19.60 -12.38
N ALA A 121 23.53 -19.01 -11.21
CA ALA A 121 23.12 -17.62 -11.09
C ALA A 121 24.34 -16.68 -10.93
N ARG A 122 24.34 -15.57 -11.66
CA ARG A 122 25.36 -14.53 -11.61
C ARG A 122 24.75 -13.19 -11.29
N VAL A 123 25.38 -12.43 -10.40
CA VAL A 123 25.03 -11.02 -10.16
C VAL A 123 25.75 -10.18 -11.21
N ASP A 124 24.99 -9.58 -12.13
CA ASP A 124 25.51 -8.70 -13.16
C ASP A 124 25.59 -7.26 -12.68
N SER A 125 24.62 -6.85 -11.84
CA SER A 125 24.67 -5.58 -11.13
C SER A 125 24.06 -5.70 -9.72
N LEU A 126 24.73 -5.12 -8.74
CA LEU A 126 24.16 -4.92 -7.41
C LEU A 126 23.09 -3.82 -7.44
N PRO A 127 22.19 -3.77 -6.45
CA PRO A 127 21.18 -2.74 -6.38
C PRO A 127 21.77 -1.32 -6.49
N THR A 128 21.35 -0.58 -7.51
CA THR A 128 21.74 0.80 -7.79
C THR A 128 20.55 1.63 -8.26
N THR A 129 20.62 2.94 -8.08
CA THR A 129 19.68 3.90 -8.66
C THR A 129 20.09 4.34 -10.07
N ASP A 130 21.32 4.04 -10.48
CA ASP A 130 21.85 4.34 -11.81
C ASP A 130 21.27 3.34 -12.83
N ARG A 131 20.34 3.80 -13.64
CA ARG A 131 19.64 3.00 -14.66
C ARG A 131 20.55 2.59 -15.80
N ALA A 132 21.50 3.45 -16.19
CA ALA A 132 22.43 3.15 -17.28
C ALA A 132 23.26 1.90 -17.00
N VAL A 133 23.70 1.71 -15.75
CA VAL A 133 24.43 0.50 -15.33
C VAL A 133 23.61 -0.78 -15.53
N ILE A 134 22.30 -0.71 -15.24
CA ILE A 134 21.40 -1.86 -15.41
C ILE A 134 21.12 -2.12 -16.89
N GLU A 135 20.90 -1.08 -17.68
CA GLU A 135 20.67 -1.18 -19.13
C GLU A 135 21.88 -1.76 -19.86
N ASP A 136 23.07 -1.28 -19.54
CA ASP A 136 24.32 -1.83 -20.08
C ASP A 136 24.49 -3.31 -19.72
N ALA A 137 24.21 -3.68 -18.48
CA ALA A 137 24.28 -5.08 -18.03
C ALA A 137 23.21 -5.95 -18.71
N LEU A 138 21.98 -5.43 -18.93
CA LEU A 138 20.93 -6.10 -19.69
C LEU A 138 21.37 -6.33 -21.15
N ALA A 139 21.91 -5.31 -21.81
CA ALA A 139 22.38 -5.40 -23.19
C ALA A 139 23.55 -6.39 -23.36
N ALA A 140 24.42 -6.48 -22.34
CA ALA A 140 25.56 -7.39 -22.33
C ALA A 140 25.20 -8.86 -22.00
N THR A 141 23.91 -9.14 -21.68
CA THR A 141 23.47 -10.49 -21.31
C THR A 141 23.62 -11.47 -22.45
N GLN A 142 24.35 -12.56 -22.21
CA GLN A 142 24.56 -13.65 -23.15
C GLN A 142 23.94 -14.94 -22.65
N THR A 143 23.46 -15.77 -23.59
CA THR A 143 22.86 -17.06 -23.23
C THR A 143 23.92 -18.11 -22.89
N ARG A 144 23.56 -18.98 -21.95
CA ARG A 144 24.37 -20.08 -21.42
C ARG A 144 23.53 -21.35 -21.32
N THR A 145 24.15 -22.47 -20.96
CA THR A 145 23.44 -23.75 -20.78
C THR A 145 22.92 -23.94 -19.36
N GLY A 146 21.81 -24.65 -19.23
CA GLY A 146 21.19 -25.00 -17.95
C GLY A 146 20.13 -24.00 -17.49
N THR A 147 19.39 -24.34 -16.41
CA THR A 147 18.35 -23.49 -15.81
C THR A 147 18.31 -23.80 -14.31
N ALA A 148 18.78 -22.87 -13.47
CA ALA A 148 18.88 -22.99 -12.02
C ALA A 148 18.05 -21.87 -11.35
N VAL A 149 16.72 -22.00 -11.40
CA VAL A 149 15.76 -20.98 -10.90
C VAL A 149 15.93 -20.76 -9.40
N GLY A 150 16.03 -21.83 -8.61
CA GLY A 150 16.17 -21.70 -7.15
C GLY A 150 17.45 -20.99 -6.74
N ASP A 151 18.58 -21.30 -7.39
CA ASP A 151 19.86 -20.59 -7.14
C ASP A 151 19.74 -19.09 -7.46
N ALA A 152 18.99 -18.75 -8.51
CA ALA A 152 18.76 -17.37 -8.90
C ALA A 152 17.97 -16.60 -7.84
N ILE A 153 16.90 -17.21 -7.27
CA ILE A 153 16.15 -16.63 -6.16
C ILE A 153 17.04 -16.43 -4.93
N VAL A 154 17.79 -17.47 -4.51
CA VAL A 154 18.72 -17.39 -3.37
C VAL A 154 19.74 -16.28 -3.59
N ARG A 155 20.29 -16.18 -4.80
CA ARG A 155 21.26 -15.15 -5.14
C ARG A 155 20.68 -13.76 -5.11
N ALA A 156 19.42 -13.60 -5.53
CA ALA A 156 18.69 -12.33 -5.43
C ALA A 156 18.49 -11.89 -3.98
N LEU A 157 18.13 -12.82 -3.10
CA LEU A 157 18.00 -12.57 -1.67
C LEU A 157 19.32 -12.12 -1.04
N GLN A 158 20.43 -12.76 -1.42
CA GLN A 158 21.77 -12.41 -0.94
C GLN A 158 22.24 -11.05 -1.44
N ALA A 159 22.06 -10.78 -2.74
CA ALA A 159 22.50 -9.54 -3.39
C ALA A 159 21.67 -8.31 -2.98
N SER A 160 20.44 -8.51 -2.55
CA SER A 160 19.56 -7.43 -2.07
C SER A 160 19.84 -6.96 -0.64
N ARG A 161 20.70 -7.69 0.11
CA ARG A 161 21.08 -7.28 1.47
C ARG A 161 22.04 -6.09 1.43
N PRO A 162 21.75 -5.00 2.16
CA PRO A 162 22.70 -3.88 2.26
C PRO A 162 24.00 -4.36 2.90
N ARG A 163 25.15 -3.95 2.35
CA ARG A 163 26.46 -4.30 2.88
C ARG A 163 26.78 -3.60 4.21
N ASP A 164 26.17 -2.45 4.46
CA ASP A 164 26.46 -1.56 5.60
C ASP A 164 25.28 -1.44 6.58
N ALA A 165 24.37 -2.38 6.62
CA ALA A 165 23.24 -2.35 7.54
C ALA A 165 23.68 -2.57 8.98
N VAL A 166 23.96 -1.51 9.69
CA VAL A 166 24.21 -1.49 11.15
C VAL A 166 22.96 -1.92 11.94
N ASN A 167 21.79 -1.72 11.36
CA ASN A 167 20.51 -2.25 11.84
C ASN A 167 19.94 -3.11 10.72
N ASP A 168 19.61 -4.34 10.99
CA ASP A 168 19.08 -5.38 10.08
C ASP A 168 17.79 -4.97 9.30
N GLN A 169 17.60 -3.68 9.08
CA GLN A 169 16.48 -3.10 8.34
C GLN A 169 16.78 -3.14 6.84
N ARG A 170 16.37 -4.24 6.23
CA ARG A 170 16.36 -4.36 4.77
C ARG A 170 15.31 -3.39 4.20
N PRO A 171 15.65 -2.58 3.19
CA PRO A 171 14.64 -1.83 2.46
C PRO A 171 13.61 -2.79 1.86
N PRO A 172 12.35 -2.39 1.68
CA PRO A 172 11.35 -3.21 1.02
C PRO A 172 11.91 -3.75 -0.29
N THR A 173 12.07 -5.07 -0.36
CA THR A 173 12.71 -5.76 -1.49
C THR A 173 11.70 -6.64 -2.19
N SER A 174 11.72 -6.66 -3.52
CA SER A 174 10.94 -7.57 -4.35
C SER A 174 11.83 -8.22 -5.40
N VAL A 175 11.56 -9.47 -5.70
CA VAL A 175 12.25 -10.21 -6.78
C VAL A 175 11.29 -10.32 -7.96
N LEU A 176 11.75 -9.96 -9.15
CA LEU A 176 11.04 -10.13 -10.40
C LEU A 176 11.78 -11.16 -11.26
N LEU A 177 11.25 -12.37 -11.27
CA LEU A 177 11.82 -13.53 -11.95
C LEU A 177 11.17 -13.72 -13.31
N LEU A 178 11.97 -13.71 -14.36
CA LEU A 178 11.55 -14.02 -15.72
C LEU A 178 12.27 -15.29 -16.21
N THR A 179 11.48 -16.30 -16.60
CA THR A 179 11.99 -17.57 -17.13
C THR A 179 11.03 -18.18 -18.15
N ASP A 180 11.55 -19.00 -19.03
CA ASP A 180 10.77 -19.79 -20.00
C ASP A 180 10.77 -21.28 -19.72
N GLY A 181 11.48 -21.73 -18.68
CA GLY A 181 11.72 -23.14 -18.43
C GLY A 181 11.59 -23.59 -16.98
N GLU A 182 11.55 -24.93 -16.83
CA GLU A 182 11.64 -25.59 -15.54
C GLU A 182 13.05 -25.56 -14.98
N SER A 183 13.16 -25.46 -13.64
CA SER A 183 14.45 -25.61 -12.98
C SER A 183 14.97 -27.04 -13.14
N ARG A 184 16.16 -27.17 -13.73
CA ARG A 184 16.77 -28.48 -14.01
C ARG A 184 18.03 -28.74 -13.18
N SER A 185 18.46 -27.74 -12.40
CA SER A 185 19.69 -27.82 -11.59
C SER A 185 19.63 -26.88 -10.41
N GLY A 186 20.49 -27.07 -9.43
CA GLY A 186 20.63 -26.23 -8.27
C GLY A 186 19.56 -26.46 -7.18
N VAL A 187 19.32 -25.46 -6.36
CA VAL A 187 18.32 -25.49 -5.29
C VAL A 187 16.91 -25.63 -5.90
N PRO A 188 16.05 -26.51 -5.35
CA PRO A 188 14.65 -26.56 -5.75
C PRO A 188 13.94 -25.19 -5.58
N PRO A 189 13.18 -24.70 -6.59
CA PRO A 189 12.56 -23.37 -6.55
C PRO A 189 11.66 -23.15 -5.33
N LEU A 190 10.93 -24.17 -4.89
CA LEU A 190 10.06 -24.08 -3.71
C LEU A 190 10.85 -23.90 -2.40
N LEU A 191 12.03 -24.51 -2.27
CA LEU A 191 12.88 -24.28 -1.09
C LEU A 191 13.45 -22.86 -1.09
N ALA A 192 13.83 -22.33 -2.25
CA ALA A 192 14.24 -20.94 -2.39
C ALA A 192 13.07 -19.97 -2.09
N ALA A 193 11.86 -20.31 -2.52
CA ALA A 193 10.65 -19.55 -2.19
C ALA A 193 10.33 -19.55 -0.68
N GLU A 194 10.53 -20.68 0.01
CA GLU A 194 10.39 -20.71 1.47
C GLU A 194 11.40 -19.78 2.18
N GLN A 195 12.63 -19.71 1.66
CA GLN A 195 13.62 -18.76 2.16
C GLN A 195 13.16 -17.32 1.92
N ALA A 196 12.69 -17.00 0.71
CA ALA A 196 12.17 -15.68 0.36
C ALA A 196 10.99 -15.29 1.27
N ARG A 197 10.07 -16.22 1.56
CA ARG A 197 8.96 -16.02 2.48
C ARG A 197 9.42 -15.71 3.91
N ARG A 198 10.41 -16.44 4.43
CA ARG A 198 10.99 -16.18 5.78
C ARG A 198 11.63 -14.78 5.84
N GLU A 199 12.22 -14.33 4.75
CA GLU A 199 12.84 -13.01 4.62
C GLU A 199 11.82 -11.91 4.23
N GLN A 200 10.53 -12.25 4.09
CA GLN A 200 9.44 -11.35 3.67
C GLN A 200 9.70 -10.66 2.33
N VAL A 201 10.34 -11.35 1.39
CA VAL A 201 10.63 -10.86 0.05
C VAL A 201 9.66 -11.52 -0.93
N PRO A 202 8.67 -10.79 -1.47
CA PRO A 202 7.78 -11.33 -2.49
C PRO A 202 8.54 -11.59 -3.79
N VAL A 203 8.23 -12.74 -4.42
CA VAL A 203 8.75 -13.13 -5.72
C VAL A 203 7.64 -13.06 -6.74
N PHE A 204 7.74 -12.11 -7.65
CA PHE A 204 6.87 -12.01 -8.82
C PHE A 204 7.47 -12.83 -9.95
N THR A 205 6.66 -13.66 -10.59
CA THR A 205 7.15 -14.55 -11.64
C THR A 205 6.49 -14.22 -12.96
N VAL A 206 7.28 -14.23 -14.04
CA VAL A 206 6.80 -14.02 -15.40
C VAL A 206 7.24 -15.21 -16.24
N ALA A 207 6.29 -16.04 -16.64
CA ALA A 207 6.51 -17.19 -17.53
C ALA A 207 6.37 -16.75 -18.99
N VAL A 208 7.42 -16.92 -19.78
CA VAL A 208 7.42 -16.64 -21.24
C VAL A 208 6.85 -17.82 -22.02
N ALA A 209 6.91 -19.03 -21.47
CA ALA A 209 6.38 -20.27 -22.08
C ALA A 209 5.45 -21.02 -21.13
N SER A 210 4.62 -21.90 -21.70
CA SER A 210 3.55 -22.59 -20.95
C SER A 210 4.04 -23.70 -20.01
N GLN A 211 5.29 -24.16 -20.14
CA GLN A 211 5.72 -25.43 -19.54
C GLN A 211 6.01 -25.39 -18.03
N SER A 212 6.32 -24.22 -17.45
CA SER A 212 6.69 -24.09 -16.03
C SER A 212 5.73 -23.25 -15.19
N GLN A 213 4.52 -22.98 -15.71
CA GLN A 213 3.57 -22.08 -15.09
C GLN A 213 3.18 -22.49 -13.67
N GLU A 214 2.95 -23.78 -13.44
CA GLU A 214 2.46 -24.26 -12.14
C GLU A 214 3.52 -24.14 -11.03
N GLU A 215 4.78 -24.44 -11.33
CA GLU A 215 5.89 -24.28 -10.36
C GLU A 215 6.11 -22.79 -10.03
N LEU A 216 6.14 -21.94 -11.05
CA LEU A 216 6.31 -20.49 -10.89
C LEU A 216 5.12 -19.86 -10.14
N ARG A 217 3.91 -20.32 -10.39
CA ARG A 217 2.72 -19.89 -9.66
C ARG A 217 2.86 -20.22 -8.17
N ARG A 218 3.27 -21.45 -7.84
CA ARG A 218 3.47 -21.87 -6.44
C ARG A 218 4.57 -21.05 -5.75
N VAL A 219 5.67 -20.75 -6.46
CA VAL A 219 6.73 -19.87 -5.94
C VAL A 219 6.20 -18.50 -5.61
N ALA A 220 5.42 -17.89 -6.50
CA ALA A 220 4.83 -16.57 -6.28
C ALA A 220 3.84 -16.59 -5.12
N GLU A 221 2.86 -17.50 -5.12
CA GLU A 221 1.85 -17.65 -4.06
C GLU A 221 2.48 -17.84 -2.67
N LEU A 222 3.51 -18.69 -2.58
CA LEU A 222 4.19 -18.99 -1.32
C LEU A 222 4.88 -17.77 -0.72
N THR A 223 5.38 -16.87 -1.58
CA THR A 223 6.12 -15.67 -1.17
C THR A 223 5.25 -14.41 -1.02
N GLY A 224 3.96 -14.50 -1.37
CA GLY A 224 3.06 -13.34 -1.40
C GLY A 224 3.25 -12.45 -2.62
N GLY A 225 3.89 -12.96 -3.67
CA GLY A 225 3.96 -12.35 -4.99
C GLY A 225 2.82 -12.81 -5.90
N GLU A 226 2.96 -12.52 -7.19
CA GLU A 226 1.97 -12.88 -8.22
C GLU A 226 2.68 -13.49 -9.42
N SER A 227 2.00 -14.42 -10.12
CA SER A 227 2.52 -15.08 -11.30
C SER A 227 1.81 -14.62 -12.55
N PHE A 228 2.58 -14.26 -13.56
CA PHE A 228 2.10 -13.78 -14.85
C PHE A 228 2.56 -14.71 -15.96
N THR A 229 1.76 -14.77 -17.02
CA THR A 229 2.11 -15.48 -18.25
C THR A 229 2.11 -14.50 -19.40
N ALA A 230 3.19 -14.47 -20.16
CA ALA A 230 3.37 -13.52 -21.25
C ALA A 230 3.97 -14.21 -22.48
N PRO A 231 3.16 -14.97 -23.25
CA PRO A 231 3.62 -15.69 -24.44
C PRO A 231 3.93 -14.78 -25.63
N THR A 232 3.69 -13.47 -25.54
CA THR A 232 4.01 -12.50 -26.59
C THR A 232 4.78 -11.31 -26.03
N SER A 233 5.54 -10.61 -26.89
CA SER A 233 6.29 -9.41 -26.52
C SER A 233 5.40 -8.29 -25.96
N ASP A 234 4.19 -8.12 -26.51
CA ASP A 234 3.26 -7.09 -26.08
C ASP A 234 2.67 -7.41 -24.69
N GLN A 235 2.36 -8.68 -24.45
CA GLN A 235 1.91 -9.14 -23.13
C GLN A 235 3.02 -9.01 -22.08
N LEU A 236 4.27 -9.34 -22.45
CA LEU A 236 5.42 -9.16 -21.59
C LEU A 236 5.59 -7.68 -21.20
N ALA A 237 5.52 -6.77 -22.17
CA ALA A 237 5.56 -5.34 -21.93
C ALA A 237 4.37 -4.85 -21.06
N ALA A 238 3.19 -5.43 -21.23
CA ALA A 238 2.01 -5.12 -20.42
C ALA A 238 2.18 -5.57 -18.96
N VAL A 239 2.69 -6.79 -18.73
CA VAL A 239 2.96 -7.33 -17.38
C VAL A 239 3.99 -6.46 -16.65
N TYR A 240 5.10 -6.11 -17.30
CA TYR A 240 6.10 -5.25 -16.68
C TYR A 240 5.55 -3.84 -16.37
N ARG A 241 4.64 -3.33 -17.20
CA ARG A 241 3.96 -2.04 -16.95
C ARG A 241 3.08 -2.10 -15.70
N ASP A 242 2.29 -3.15 -15.55
CA ASP A 242 1.42 -3.37 -14.40
C ASP A 242 2.23 -3.54 -13.11
N LEU A 243 3.28 -4.36 -13.16
CA LEU A 243 4.21 -4.56 -12.05
C LEU A 243 4.89 -3.26 -11.59
N GLY A 244 5.30 -2.39 -12.54
CA GLY A 244 5.87 -1.10 -12.21
C GLY A 244 4.92 -0.25 -11.35
N THR A 245 3.63 -0.26 -11.66
CA THR A 245 2.62 0.45 -10.89
C THR A 245 2.41 -0.20 -9.51
N ARG A 246 2.26 -1.51 -9.46
CA ARG A 246 2.02 -2.26 -8.19
C ARG A 246 3.18 -2.17 -7.21
N LEU A 247 4.41 -2.26 -7.70
CA LEU A 247 5.60 -2.16 -6.86
C LEU A 247 5.84 -0.74 -6.34
N THR A 248 5.33 0.26 -7.02
CA THR A 248 5.46 1.67 -6.64
C THR A 248 4.51 2.06 -5.51
N TYR A 249 3.34 1.44 -5.40
CA TYR A 249 2.32 1.77 -4.40
C TYR A 249 2.18 0.65 -3.38
N VAL A 250 2.01 1.04 -2.13
CA VAL A 250 1.67 0.14 -1.02
C VAL A 250 0.35 0.59 -0.43
N GLU A 251 -0.50 -0.36 -0.13
CA GLU A 251 -1.67 -0.11 0.71
C GLU A 251 -1.21 0.09 2.14
N GLU A 252 -1.18 1.33 2.59
CA GLU A 252 -0.90 1.66 3.98
C GLU A 252 -2.21 2.01 4.69
N LYS A 253 -2.43 1.37 5.82
CA LYS A 253 -3.54 1.70 6.69
C LYS A 253 -3.22 2.99 7.42
N ARG A 254 -3.89 4.08 7.03
CA ARG A 254 -3.80 5.37 7.72
C ARG A 254 -4.89 5.48 8.76
N GLU A 255 -4.48 5.76 9.98
CA GLU A 255 -5.42 6.11 11.05
C GLU A 255 -6.04 7.49 10.78
N LEU A 256 -7.35 7.54 10.65
CA LEU A 256 -8.10 8.78 10.49
C LEU A 256 -8.40 9.48 11.82
N THR A 257 -7.89 8.96 12.93
CA THR A 257 -8.13 9.44 14.29
C THR A 257 -7.89 10.94 14.44
N SER A 258 -6.80 11.48 13.86
CA SER A 258 -6.47 12.90 13.92
C SER A 258 -7.51 13.80 13.25
N LEU A 259 -8.10 13.33 12.15
CA LEU A 259 -9.12 14.05 11.40
C LEU A 259 -10.44 14.13 12.18
N PHE A 260 -10.86 13.03 12.80
CA PHE A 260 -12.03 12.98 13.67
C PHE A 260 -11.82 13.77 14.96
N MET A 261 -10.63 13.74 15.56
CA MET A 261 -10.28 14.55 16.73
C MET A 261 -10.36 16.06 16.40
N GLY A 262 -9.77 16.49 15.28
CA GLY A 262 -9.86 17.86 14.79
C GLY A 262 -11.30 18.30 14.55
N GLY A 263 -12.12 17.46 13.92
CA GLY A 263 -13.54 17.70 13.71
C GLY A 263 -14.32 17.83 15.01
N SER A 264 -14.05 16.98 16.01
CA SER A 264 -14.73 17.06 17.31
C SER A 264 -14.35 18.35 18.06
N ALA A 265 -13.08 18.76 18.03
CA ALA A 265 -12.62 20.00 18.63
C ALA A 265 -13.29 21.23 17.99
N LEU A 266 -13.42 21.25 16.67
CA LEU A 266 -14.12 22.31 15.94
C LEU A 266 -15.59 22.39 16.38
N LEU A 267 -16.29 21.26 16.51
CA LEU A 267 -17.68 21.19 16.96
C LEU A 267 -17.84 21.71 18.40
N VAL A 268 -16.89 21.41 19.29
CA VAL A 268 -16.88 21.96 20.66
C VAL A 268 -16.75 23.49 20.63
N LEU A 269 -15.84 24.03 19.82
CA LEU A 269 -15.65 25.48 19.68
C LEU A 269 -16.90 26.16 19.11
N LEU A 270 -17.56 25.57 18.10
CA LEU A 270 -18.80 26.07 17.54
C LEU A 270 -19.92 26.03 18.57
N GLY A 271 -20.02 24.98 19.37
CA GLY A 271 -20.99 24.89 20.49
C GLY A 271 -20.76 25.96 21.54
N ALA A 272 -19.49 26.21 21.91
CA ALA A 272 -19.11 27.26 22.85
C ALA A 272 -19.42 28.64 22.29
N ALA A 273 -19.07 28.93 21.03
CA ALA A 273 -19.37 30.20 20.39
C ALA A 273 -20.90 30.48 20.31
N ALA A 274 -21.66 29.46 19.91
CA ALA A 274 -23.11 29.53 19.88
C ALA A 274 -23.71 29.78 21.30
N SER A 275 -23.15 29.09 22.31
CA SER A 275 -23.56 29.29 23.72
C SER A 275 -23.29 30.73 24.17
N ILE A 276 -22.11 31.24 23.93
CA ILE A 276 -21.72 32.62 24.31
C ILE A 276 -22.59 33.65 23.55
N ALA A 277 -22.76 33.50 22.25
CA ALA A 277 -23.51 34.45 21.43
C ALA A 277 -24.99 34.58 21.87
N TRP A 278 -25.57 33.45 22.34
CA TRP A 278 -27.00 33.45 22.68
C TRP A 278 -27.34 33.55 24.18
N PHE A 279 -26.39 33.17 25.06
CA PHE A 279 -26.61 33.23 26.51
C PHE A 279 -25.93 34.43 27.18
N ARG A 280 -24.99 35.13 26.48
CA ARG A 280 -24.27 36.30 27.05
C ARG A 280 -25.10 37.59 27.15
N ARG A 281 -26.38 37.60 26.76
CA ARG A 281 -27.33 38.71 26.97
C ARG A 281 -28.34 38.35 28.06
N ILE A 282 -27.89 38.30 29.28
CA ILE A 282 -28.73 38.44 30.44
C ILE A 282 -28.20 39.68 31.16
N PRO A 283 -29.07 40.74 31.36
CA PRO A 283 -28.67 41.94 32.07
C PRO A 283 -28.31 41.64 33.50
#